data_8a65b98c8e553e5995db9f890df40118
#
_entry.id   8a65b98c8e553e5995db9f890df40118
#
_cell.length_a   1.000
_cell.length_b   1.000
_cell.length_c   1.000
_cell.angle_alpha   90.00
_cell.angle_beta   90.00
_cell.angle_gamma   90.00
#
_symmetry.space_group_name_H-M   'P 1'
#
loop_
_entity.id
_entity.type
_entity.pdbx_description
1 polymer ?
#
loop_
_entity_poly.entity_id
_entity_poly.type
_entity_poly.pdbx_seq_one_letter_code
_entity_poly.pdbx_strand_id
1 'polypeptide(L)'
;MPSPMPTQPRTIRRLDQLLFARGLCESREQAKRLIMAGRVRHFGQVARKASDPADADDEVEIVEGEKYVSRGGHKLEHALDEFKIDATNATAIDLGASTGGFTDCLLQRGAQTVYSVDVGKGQLAWSLRSDHR
;
A
#
# COMPACT_ATOMS: atom_id res chain seq x y z
N MET A 1 -42.20 23.37 17.19
CA MET A 1 -41.30 22.62 16.29
C MET A 1 -40.56 21.56 17.10
N PRO A 2 -40.81 20.28 16.83
CA PRO A 2 -40.04 19.28 17.50
C PRO A 2 -38.56 19.39 17.03
N SER A 3 -37.66 19.45 17.97
CA SER A 3 -36.22 19.35 17.68
C SER A 3 -35.97 18.01 16.99
N PRO A 4 -35.15 17.95 15.94
CA PRO A 4 -34.75 16.66 15.40
C PRO A 4 -34.14 15.81 16.52
N MET A 5 -34.66 14.59 16.69
CA MET A 5 -34.07 13.62 17.62
C MET A 5 -32.60 13.51 17.28
N PRO A 6 -31.71 13.57 18.27
CA PRO A 6 -30.30 13.29 18.00
C PRO A 6 -30.25 11.88 17.43
N THR A 7 -29.81 11.77 16.20
CA THR A 7 -29.45 10.48 15.60
C THR A 7 -28.40 9.91 16.55
N GLN A 8 -28.77 8.88 17.29
CA GLN A 8 -27.78 8.21 18.13
C GLN A 8 -26.62 7.81 17.22
N PRO A 9 -25.38 8.22 17.53
CA PRO A 9 -24.27 7.82 16.72
C PRO A 9 -24.25 6.30 16.69
N ARG A 10 -24.27 5.73 15.50
CA ARG A 10 -24.07 4.29 15.35
C ARG A 10 -22.79 3.98 16.08
N THR A 11 -22.86 3.16 17.09
CA THR A 11 -21.69 2.80 17.90
C THR A 11 -20.67 2.12 17.00
N ILE A 12 -19.65 2.86 16.63
CA ILE A 12 -18.53 2.32 15.87
C ILE A 12 -17.68 1.57 16.89
N ARG A 13 -17.40 0.31 16.61
CA ARG A 13 -16.64 -0.56 17.52
C ARG A 13 -15.37 -1.11 16.89
N ARG A 14 -15.20 -0.92 15.59
CA ARG A 14 -14.09 -1.49 14.82
C ARG A 14 -13.47 -0.43 13.93
N LEU A 15 -12.16 -0.54 13.75
CA LEU A 15 -11.40 0.41 12.94
C LEU A 15 -11.84 0.42 11.47
N ASP A 16 -12.12 -0.73 10.88
CA ASP A 16 -12.62 -0.81 9.50
C ASP A 16 -13.97 -0.11 9.33
N GLN A 17 -14.84 -0.19 10.34
CA GLN A 17 -16.12 0.52 10.36
C GLN A 17 -15.91 2.04 10.46
N LEU A 18 -14.96 2.48 11.29
CA LEU A 18 -14.65 3.89 11.47
C LEU A 18 -14.18 4.53 10.17
N LEU A 19 -13.25 3.89 9.48
CA LEU A 19 -12.72 4.39 8.20
C LEU A 19 -13.83 4.56 7.17
N PHE A 20 -14.71 3.58 7.06
CA PHE A 20 -15.84 3.65 6.14
C PHE A 20 -16.85 4.73 6.56
N ALA A 21 -17.21 4.80 7.83
CA ALA A 21 -18.18 5.76 8.34
C ALA A 21 -17.73 7.22 8.15
N ARG A 22 -16.44 7.49 8.19
CA ARG A 22 -15.86 8.82 7.94
C ARG A 22 -15.65 9.14 6.45
N GLY A 23 -16.00 8.23 5.54
CA GLY A 23 -15.78 8.42 4.11
C GLY A 23 -14.33 8.39 3.68
N LEU A 24 -13.43 7.85 4.50
CA LEU A 24 -12.01 7.72 4.19
C LEU A 24 -11.71 6.57 3.21
N CYS A 25 -12.69 5.72 2.98
CA CYS A 25 -12.64 4.64 2.01
C CYS A 25 -14.04 4.35 1.46
N GLU A 26 -14.09 3.69 0.32
CA GLU A 26 -15.33 3.42 -0.41
C GLU A 26 -16.09 2.21 0.13
N SER A 27 -15.42 1.34 0.87
CA SER A 27 -16.01 0.13 1.45
C SER A 27 -15.21 -0.36 2.66
N ARG A 28 -15.84 -1.20 3.49
CA ARG A 28 -15.14 -1.86 4.60
C ARG A 28 -14.05 -2.82 4.09
N GLU A 29 -14.24 -3.41 2.92
CA GLU A 29 -13.22 -4.27 2.29
C GLU A 29 -11.99 -3.47 1.89
N GLN A 30 -12.18 -2.27 1.36
CA GLN A 30 -11.07 -1.36 1.09
C GLN A 30 -10.38 -0.94 2.38
N ALA A 31 -11.13 -0.63 3.45
CA ALA A 31 -10.58 -0.31 4.76
C ALA A 31 -9.67 -1.43 5.28
N LYS A 32 -10.10 -2.68 5.19
CA LYS A 32 -9.29 -3.84 5.58
C LYS A 32 -7.98 -3.93 4.79
N ARG A 33 -8.05 -3.73 3.48
CA ARG A 33 -6.86 -3.73 2.62
C ARG A 33 -5.87 -2.63 3.00
N LEU A 34 -6.35 -1.43 3.27
CA LEU A 34 -5.52 -0.30 3.70
C LEU A 34 -4.84 -0.57 5.04
N ILE A 35 -5.57 -1.15 6.00
CA ILE A 35 -5.02 -1.52 7.31
C ILE A 35 -3.95 -2.61 7.15
N MET A 36 -4.23 -3.65 6.38
CA MET A 36 -3.27 -4.74 6.14
C MET A 36 -2.03 -4.28 5.37
N ALA A 37 -2.17 -3.25 4.54
CA ALA A 37 -1.05 -2.64 3.82
C ALA A 37 -0.21 -1.67 4.69
N GLY A 38 -0.57 -1.50 5.97
CA GLY A 38 0.13 -0.58 6.88
C GLY A 38 -0.09 0.91 6.57
N ARG A 39 -1.16 1.24 5.85
CA ARG A 39 -1.46 2.58 5.39
C ARG A 39 -2.38 3.37 6.33
N VAL A 40 -2.80 2.78 7.44
CA VAL A 40 -3.68 3.41 8.41
C VAL A 40 -2.94 3.67 9.70
N ARG A 41 -3.00 4.89 10.18
CA ARG A 41 -2.56 5.25 11.53
C ARG A 41 -3.75 5.50 12.42
N HIS A 42 -3.74 4.90 13.59
CA HIS A 42 -4.72 5.05 14.64
C HIS A 42 -4.00 5.60 15.86
N PHE A 43 -4.37 6.80 16.29
CA PHE A 43 -3.62 7.57 17.31
C PHE A 43 -2.11 7.67 17.00
N GLY A 44 -1.77 7.97 15.74
CA GLY A 44 -0.40 8.13 15.28
C GLY A 44 0.40 6.84 15.09
N GLN A 45 -0.14 5.68 15.45
CA GLN A 45 0.52 4.37 15.31
C GLN A 45 -0.06 3.58 14.15
N VAL A 46 0.78 2.78 13.48
CA VAL A 46 0.33 1.92 12.39
C VAL A 46 -0.66 0.88 12.93
N ALA A 47 -1.87 0.92 12.42
CA ALA A 47 -2.90 -0.06 12.74
C ALA A 47 -2.60 -1.41 12.08
N ARG A 48 -2.88 -2.49 12.79
CA ARG A 48 -2.53 -3.85 12.35
C ARG A 48 -3.73 -4.72 12.01
N LYS A 49 -4.86 -4.49 12.65
CA LYS A 49 -6.06 -5.31 12.51
C LYS A 49 -7.29 -4.47 12.22
N ALA A 50 -8.06 -4.88 11.24
CA ALA A 50 -9.34 -4.23 10.91
C ALA A 50 -10.34 -4.27 12.06
N SER A 51 -10.21 -5.28 12.94
CA SER A 51 -11.06 -5.46 14.11
C SER A 51 -10.60 -4.71 15.35
N ASP A 52 -9.51 -3.94 15.27
CA ASP A 52 -9.05 -3.16 16.41
C ASP A 52 -10.19 -2.27 16.93
N PRO A 53 -10.34 -2.17 18.26
CA PRO A 53 -11.37 -1.32 18.83
C PRO A 53 -11.22 0.12 18.38
N ALA A 54 -12.34 0.75 18.01
CA ALA A 54 -12.34 2.14 17.58
C ALA A 54 -13.65 2.82 17.94
N ASP A 55 -13.57 4.08 18.29
CA ASP A 55 -14.71 4.95 18.57
C ASP A 55 -14.85 6.03 17.48
N ALA A 56 -16.03 6.61 17.39
CA ALA A 56 -16.35 7.58 16.33
C ALA A 56 -15.43 8.80 16.30
N ASP A 57 -14.89 9.19 17.45
CA ASP A 57 -14.05 10.37 17.61
C ASP A 57 -12.54 10.08 17.60
N ASP A 58 -12.16 8.84 17.38
CA ASP A 58 -10.74 8.45 17.36
C ASP A 58 -9.98 9.18 16.24
N GLU A 59 -8.74 9.50 16.53
CA GLU A 59 -7.81 10.03 15.55
C GLU A 59 -7.34 8.93 14.61
N VAL A 60 -7.71 9.06 13.32
CA VAL A 60 -7.28 8.14 12.28
C VAL A 60 -6.81 8.90 11.05
N GLU A 61 -5.79 8.35 10.40
CA GLU A 61 -5.19 8.92 9.20
C GLU A 61 -4.86 7.81 8.21
N ILE A 62 -5.12 8.07 6.93
CA ILE A 62 -4.62 7.22 5.85
C ILE A 62 -3.37 7.89 5.28
N VAL A 63 -2.24 7.18 5.33
CA VAL A 63 -0.98 7.64 4.76
C VAL A 63 -0.75 7.00 3.40
N GLU A 64 -0.07 7.71 2.53
CA GLU A 64 0.36 7.10 1.27
C GLU A 64 1.27 5.92 1.56
N GLY A 65 1.02 4.81 0.88
CA GLY A 65 1.91 3.65 0.93
C GLY A 65 3.25 3.98 0.27
N GLU A 66 4.26 3.22 0.63
CA GLU A 66 5.52 3.24 -0.09
C GLU A 66 5.26 2.93 -1.57
N LYS A 67 5.80 3.75 -2.46
CA LYS A 67 5.62 3.58 -3.91
C LYS A 67 6.26 2.28 -4.39
N TYR A 68 7.38 1.92 -3.81
CA TYR A 68 8.15 0.72 -4.14
C TYR A 68 8.39 -0.14 -2.91
N VAL A 69 8.62 -1.43 -3.12
CA VAL A 69 8.88 -2.41 -2.05
C VAL A 69 10.18 -2.15 -1.29
N SER A 70 11.06 -1.31 -1.82
CA SER A 70 12.27 -0.83 -1.13
C SER A 70 12.72 0.53 -1.68
N ARG A 71 13.64 1.18 -0.98
CA ARG A 71 14.24 2.47 -1.41
C ARG A 71 14.94 2.39 -2.77
N GLY A 72 15.42 1.21 -3.14
CA GLY A 72 16.06 0.97 -4.43
C GLY A 72 15.18 1.37 -5.62
N GLY A 73 13.86 1.22 -5.50
CA GLY A 73 12.92 1.62 -6.53
C GLY A 73 12.99 3.11 -6.87
N HIS A 74 13.15 3.95 -5.87
CA HIS A 74 13.32 5.40 -6.07
C HIS A 74 14.65 5.73 -6.76
N LYS A 75 15.71 4.99 -6.47
CA LYS A 75 17.01 5.17 -7.13
C LYS A 75 16.92 4.87 -8.62
N LEU A 76 16.28 3.76 -8.97
CA LEU A 76 16.11 3.39 -10.37
C LEU A 76 15.15 4.35 -11.09
N GLU A 77 14.08 4.78 -10.44
CA GLU A 77 13.17 5.79 -10.98
C GLU A 77 13.94 7.05 -11.39
N HIS A 78 14.77 7.56 -10.49
CA HIS A 78 15.60 8.73 -10.76
C HIS A 78 16.54 8.51 -11.96
N ALA A 79 17.20 7.35 -12.03
CA ALA A 79 18.11 7.04 -13.13
C ALA A 79 17.38 6.92 -14.47
N LEU A 80 16.22 6.25 -14.49
CA LEU A 80 15.41 6.13 -15.71
C LEU A 80 14.97 7.50 -16.23
N ASP A 81 14.56 8.39 -15.33
CA ASP A 81 14.16 9.75 -15.67
C ASP A 81 15.34 10.58 -16.16
N GLU A 82 16.47 10.55 -15.46
CA GLU A 82 17.66 11.31 -15.79
C GLU A 82 18.25 10.90 -17.14
N PHE A 83 18.34 9.60 -17.38
CA PHE A 83 18.87 9.06 -18.63
C PHE A 83 17.82 8.91 -19.73
N LYS A 84 16.57 9.26 -19.46
CA LYS A 84 15.46 9.17 -20.40
C LYS A 84 15.30 7.77 -20.99
N ILE A 85 15.37 6.75 -20.11
CA ILE A 85 15.19 5.35 -20.49
C ILE A 85 13.72 4.99 -20.35
N ASP A 86 13.10 4.52 -21.41
CA ASP A 86 11.74 4.02 -21.43
C ASP A 86 11.74 2.50 -21.20
N ALA A 87 11.15 2.06 -20.09
CA ALA A 87 11.03 0.66 -19.74
C ALA A 87 9.75 0.00 -20.29
N THR A 88 8.89 0.74 -20.99
CA THR A 88 7.63 0.21 -21.51
C THR A 88 7.87 -0.97 -22.45
N ASN A 89 7.19 -2.10 -22.17
CA ASN A 89 7.31 -3.36 -22.90
C ASN A 89 8.72 -3.98 -22.89
N ALA A 90 9.61 -3.50 -22.04
CA ALA A 90 10.96 -4.05 -21.95
C ALA A 90 10.98 -5.44 -21.29
N THR A 91 11.94 -6.25 -21.70
CA THR A 91 12.36 -7.43 -20.95
C THR A 91 13.65 -7.08 -20.23
N ALA A 92 13.68 -7.23 -18.91
CA ALA A 92 14.79 -6.81 -18.08
C ALA A 92 15.28 -7.93 -17.18
N ILE A 93 16.52 -7.80 -16.74
CA ILE A 93 17.11 -8.64 -15.69
C ILE A 93 17.53 -7.73 -14.54
N ASP A 94 17.08 -8.06 -13.34
CA ASP A 94 17.48 -7.41 -12.09
C ASP A 94 18.45 -8.33 -11.36
N LEU A 95 19.74 -8.02 -11.45
CA LEU A 95 20.82 -8.79 -10.82
C LEU A 95 21.02 -8.32 -9.39
N GLY A 96 20.91 -9.23 -8.43
CA GLY A 96 20.93 -8.88 -7.01
C GLY A 96 19.63 -8.20 -6.59
N ALA A 97 18.50 -8.77 -7.01
CA ALA A 97 17.18 -8.16 -6.87
C ALA A 97 16.81 -7.85 -5.40
N SER A 98 17.26 -8.65 -4.45
CA SER A 98 16.94 -8.51 -3.02
C SER A 98 15.43 -8.45 -2.80
N THR A 99 14.92 -7.44 -2.08
CA THR A 99 13.48 -7.24 -1.86
C THR A 99 12.73 -6.93 -3.17
N GLY A 100 13.41 -6.40 -4.18
CA GLY A 100 12.86 -6.18 -5.51
C GLY A 100 12.51 -4.73 -5.83
N GLY A 101 13.17 -3.76 -5.23
CA GLY A 101 12.92 -2.35 -5.50
C GLY A 101 13.08 -1.99 -6.98
N PHE A 102 14.14 -2.46 -7.63
CA PHE A 102 14.37 -2.23 -9.05
C PHE A 102 13.34 -2.97 -9.92
N THR A 103 13.07 -4.24 -9.60
CA THR A 103 12.04 -5.03 -10.27
C THR A 103 10.68 -4.31 -10.20
N ASP A 104 10.29 -3.85 -9.03
CA ASP A 104 9.04 -3.13 -8.81
C ASP A 104 8.96 -1.85 -9.65
N CYS A 105 10.03 -1.06 -9.66
CA CYS A 105 10.10 0.14 -10.48
C CYS A 105 9.93 -0.17 -11.97
N LEU A 106 10.63 -1.17 -12.49
CA LEU A 106 10.52 -1.58 -13.89
C LEU A 106 9.10 -2.02 -14.25
N LEU A 107 8.47 -2.83 -13.40
CA LEU A 107 7.11 -3.30 -13.61
C LEU A 107 6.09 -2.15 -13.57
N GLN A 108 6.22 -1.22 -12.64
CA GLN A 108 5.35 -0.04 -12.57
C GLN A 108 5.53 0.87 -13.79
N ARG A 109 6.71 0.88 -14.37
CA ARG A 109 7.02 1.60 -15.61
C ARG A 109 6.64 0.83 -16.89
N GLY A 110 5.96 -0.29 -16.76
CA GLY A 110 5.38 -1.01 -17.88
C GLY A 110 6.27 -2.07 -18.52
N ALA A 111 7.34 -2.52 -17.85
CA ALA A 111 8.13 -3.64 -18.34
C ALA A 111 7.23 -4.87 -18.57
N GLN A 112 7.47 -5.57 -19.65
CA GLN A 112 6.72 -6.77 -20.00
C GLN A 112 7.11 -7.95 -19.13
N THR A 113 8.39 -8.12 -18.86
CA THR A 113 8.95 -9.21 -18.06
C THR A 113 10.20 -8.75 -17.36
N VAL A 114 10.33 -9.09 -16.08
CA VAL A 114 11.55 -8.87 -15.30
C VAL A 114 12.02 -10.17 -14.69
N TYR A 115 13.25 -10.56 -14.97
CA TYR A 115 13.92 -11.68 -14.34
C TYR A 115 14.68 -11.18 -13.11
N SER A 116 14.13 -11.46 -11.94
CA SER A 116 14.75 -11.07 -10.65
C SER A 116 15.68 -12.19 -10.19
N VAL A 117 16.96 -11.93 -10.15
CA VAL A 117 18.00 -12.90 -9.82
C VAL A 117 18.70 -12.50 -8.53
N ASP A 118 18.74 -13.41 -7.57
CA ASP A 118 19.45 -13.21 -6.32
C ASP A 118 19.97 -14.54 -5.77
N VAL A 119 21.10 -14.50 -5.08
CA VAL A 119 21.66 -15.67 -4.40
C VAL A 119 20.97 -15.98 -3.09
N GLY A 120 20.29 -14.99 -2.49
CA GLY A 120 19.47 -15.14 -1.28
C GLY A 120 18.15 -15.85 -1.56
N LYS A 121 17.65 -16.55 -0.56
CA LYS A 121 16.36 -17.24 -0.64
C LYS A 121 15.26 -16.41 0.02
N GLY A 122 14.08 -16.35 -0.60
CA GLY A 122 12.88 -15.80 0.00
C GLY A 122 12.92 -14.29 0.29
N GLN A 123 13.81 -13.54 -0.36
CA GLN A 123 13.96 -12.10 -0.11
C GLN A 123 13.02 -11.25 -0.93
N LEU A 124 12.59 -11.70 -2.11
CA LEU A 124 11.72 -10.94 -3.00
C LEU A 124 10.36 -10.71 -2.32
N ALA A 125 9.88 -9.47 -2.33
CA ALA A 125 8.58 -9.11 -1.76
C ALA A 125 7.45 -9.96 -2.33
N TRP A 126 6.49 -10.33 -1.50
CA TRP A 126 5.39 -11.20 -1.91
C TRP A 126 4.59 -10.64 -3.09
N SER A 127 4.34 -9.35 -3.12
CA SER A 127 3.63 -8.70 -4.22
C SER A 127 4.29 -8.90 -5.57
N LEU A 128 5.62 -8.99 -5.59
CA LEU A 128 6.38 -9.27 -6.80
C LEU A 128 6.44 -10.76 -7.11
N ARG A 129 6.54 -11.60 -6.08
CA ARG A 129 6.55 -13.06 -6.25
C ARG A 129 5.23 -13.57 -6.83
N SER A 130 4.13 -12.93 -6.54
CA SER A 130 2.80 -13.26 -7.05
C SER A 130 2.47 -12.57 -8.38
N ASP A 131 3.28 -11.65 -8.86
CA ASP A 131 3.14 -11.02 -10.16
C ASP A 131 3.67 -11.96 -11.25
N HIS A 132 2.86 -12.22 -12.27
CA HIS A 132 3.22 -13.17 -13.33
C HIS A 132 4.27 -12.63 -14.32
N ARG A 133 4.57 -11.35 -14.25
CA ARG A 133 5.55 -10.71 -15.13
C ARG A 133 6.98 -10.89 -14.64
#